data_62879d09f2f75404dd3134e4431c4a2e
#
_entry.id   62879d09f2f75404dd3134e4431c4a2e
#
_cell.length_a   1.000
_cell.length_b   1.000
_cell.length_c   1.000
_cell.angle_alpha   90.00
_cell.angle_beta   90.00
_cell.angle_gamma   90.00
#
_symmetry.space_group_name_H-M   'P 1'
#
loop_
_entity.id
_entity.type
_entity.pdbx_description
1 polymer ?
#
loop_
_entity_poly.entity_id
_entity_poly.type
_entity_poly.pdbx_seq_one_letter_code
_entity_poly.pdbx_strand_id
1 'polypeptide(L)'
;EVRAKALITKSESLNRAKIIGKTIVKGVASFFGVDINVSEESLNQLYQSIDLTGKLIILEDLERSGLGILEVMGYINNLVEQDGVKVLLVANEGEIIKYETQEETDKDGMEKVNKVLMKESKEYFRIKEKTVSDTIQFYANLDSSIENILKLFSGKYFAKAVEVKITTGIPLIVDEIEKIMYEVKCYNFRALIYSCQKTMEMFTKAKKELNIQYFQFVLCSNTAFALKLSMNSNLAWTDNIKSPTELGSYHFPLYKCCYNYIKLHSFDNERFEQDETAYIKQKSFEVKQKDLQKALNILYGFYEKMEEEVFEAIKKISTYLKEKEDYFPLEQYSKLANYLIAAKKYIDDEQLIDQCKQSILKKVQKSVLGDDIIHKLTYHDGIELWTDEQKKEYNEFKEQMLTRTKVDSVVVLEQIESVDDIQKLSENIYKNRDKYIGNRKFASELDIAGLLRVLPECHPSLIERLRGSIMEIYRSVNIGDFLMEDKPALILLKDGIDDLLRGNRINDKIKKLQLEWFFKNLEDIISGLN
;
A
#
# COMPACT_ATOMS: atom_id res chain seq x y z
N GLU A 1 -7.31 -43.05 -21.87
CA GLU A 1 -7.87 -41.77 -22.27
C GLU A 1 -7.42 -41.35 -23.68
N VAL A 2 -6.13 -41.33 -23.99
CA VAL A 2 -5.59 -40.99 -25.32
C VAL A 2 -6.17 -41.86 -26.43
N ARG A 3 -6.22 -43.14 -26.24
CA ARG A 3 -6.80 -44.10 -27.20
C ARG A 3 -8.32 -43.92 -27.29
N ALA A 4 -8.98 -43.62 -26.18
CA ALA A 4 -10.42 -43.36 -26.15
C ALA A 4 -10.79 -42.07 -26.92
N LYS A 5 -10.05 -40.97 -26.77
CA LYS A 5 -10.25 -39.73 -27.56
C LYS A 5 -10.01 -39.94 -29.06
N ALA A 6 -8.99 -40.73 -29.42
CA ALA A 6 -8.71 -41.07 -30.80
C ALA A 6 -9.85 -41.87 -31.48
N LEU A 7 -10.60 -42.67 -30.72
CA LEU A 7 -11.79 -43.38 -31.20
C LEU A 7 -12.97 -42.46 -31.47
N ILE A 8 -13.17 -41.43 -30.67
CA ILE A 8 -14.26 -40.45 -30.82
C ILE A 8 -14.08 -39.65 -32.11
N THR A 9 -12.85 -39.37 -32.52
CA THR A 9 -12.54 -38.57 -33.71
C THR A 9 -12.57 -39.32 -35.02
N LYS A 10 -12.60 -40.67 -35.00
CA LYS A 10 -12.67 -41.52 -36.19
C LYS A 10 -14.07 -42.16 -36.32
N SER A 11 -15.07 -41.37 -36.73
CA SER A 11 -16.41 -41.89 -36.98
C SER A 11 -16.52 -42.52 -38.36
N GLU A 12 -16.23 -43.80 -38.49
CA GLU A 12 -16.67 -44.62 -39.61
C GLU A 12 -17.21 -45.95 -39.10
N SER A 13 -18.31 -45.95 -38.53
CA SER A 13 -19.40 -46.89 -38.43
C SER A 13 -20.14 -46.83 -37.10
N LEU A 14 -21.40 -46.49 -37.15
CA LEU A 14 -22.31 -46.33 -36.00
C LEU A 14 -22.43 -47.57 -35.09
N ASN A 15 -22.11 -48.76 -35.56
CA ASN A 15 -22.17 -49.98 -34.75
C ASN A 15 -20.96 -50.17 -33.84
N ARG A 16 -19.75 -49.74 -34.26
CA ARG A 16 -18.57 -49.66 -33.40
C ARG A 16 -18.71 -48.58 -32.32
N ALA A 17 -19.34 -47.46 -32.66
CA ALA A 17 -19.54 -46.36 -31.73
C ALA A 17 -20.38 -46.74 -30.49
N LYS A 18 -21.34 -47.66 -30.59
CA LYS A 18 -22.16 -48.12 -29.45
C LYS A 18 -21.36 -48.99 -28.44
N ILE A 19 -20.48 -49.88 -28.94
CA ILE A 19 -19.61 -50.71 -28.10
C ILE A 19 -18.53 -49.85 -27.48
N ILE A 20 -17.95 -48.94 -28.25
CA ILE A 20 -16.93 -47.99 -27.82
C ILE A 20 -17.49 -47.02 -26.79
N GLY A 21 -18.68 -46.46 -26.98
CA GLY A 21 -19.34 -45.56 -26.02
C GLY A 21 -19.55 -46.22 -24.65
N LYS A 22 -20.00 -47.47 -24.62
CA LYS A 22 -20.13 -48.23 -23.36
C LYS A 22 -18.79 -48.52 -22.67
N THR A 23 -17.74 -48.76 -23.43
CA THR A 23 -16.40 -49.09 -22.91
C THR A 23 -15.66 -47.84 -22.44
N ILE A 24 -15.84 -46.70 -23.14
CA ILE A 24 -15.29 -45.41 -22.69
C ILE A 24 -15.94 -44.98 -21.38
N VAL A 25 -17.28 -45.09 -21.30
CA VAL A 25 -18.01 -44.79 -20.06
C VAL A 25 -17.57 -45.67 -18.91
N LYS A 26 -17.25 -46.95 -19.19
CA LYS A 26 -16.75 -47.89 -18.18
C LYS A 26 -15.29 -47.62 -17.78
N GLY A 27 -14.42 -47.28 -18.73
CA GLY A 27 -13.03 -46.90 -18.42
C GLY A 27 -12.92 -45.60 -17.63
N VAL A 28 -13.74 -44.61 -17.98
CA VAL A 28 -13.86 -43.34 -17.21
C VAL A 28 -14.50 -43.58 -15.84
N ALA A 29 -15.53 -44.45 -15.76
CA ALA A 29 -16.19 -44.74 -14.51
C ALA A 29 -15.29 -45.56 -13.54
N SER A 30 -14.50 -46.49 -14.05
CA SER A 30 -13.46 -47.19 -13.26
C SER A 30 -12.39 -46.22 -12.73
N PHE A 31 -12.01 -45.24 -13.52
CA PHE A 31 -11.09 -44.18 -13.10
C PHE A 31 -11.64 -43.32 -11.96
N PHE A 32 -12.97 -43.17 -11.89
CA PHE A 32 -13.67 -42.50 -10.80
C PHE A 32 -14.19 -43.41 -9.70
N GLY A 33 -13.72 -44.66 -9.64
CA GLY A 33 -14.07 -45.64 -8.60
C GLY A 33 -15.48 -46.25 -8.72
N VAL A 34 -16.10 -46.15 -9.91
CA VAL A 34 -17.41 -46.75 -10.21
C VAL A 34 -17.20 -48.11 -10.90
N ASP A 35 -17.52 -49.19 -10.21
CA ASP A 35 -17.34 -50.56 -10.70
C ASP A 35 -18.35 -50.91 -11.80
N ILE A 36 -17.88 -50.95 -13.03
CA ILE A 36 -18.69 -51.40 -14.18
C ILE A 36 -17.96 -52.56 -14.88
N ASN A 37 -18.45 -53.74 -14.72
CA ASN A 37 -17.90 -54.98 -15.26
C ASN A 37 -17.67 -55.00 -16.79
N VAL A 38 -16.43 -54.74 -17.25
CA VAL A 38 -15.95 -55.07 -18.60
C VAL A 38 -14.77 -56.03 -18.44
N SER A 39 -14.74 -57.09 -19.22
CA SER A 39 -13.60 -58.01 -19.20
C SER A 39 -12.33 -57.30 -19.74
N GLU A 40 -11.18 -57.55 -19.11
CA GLU A 40 -9.89 -57.00 -19.57
C GLU A 40 -9.58 -57.33 -21.02
N GLU A 41 -10.03 -58.51 -21.49
CA GLU A 41 -9.90 -58.90 -22.90
C GLU A 41 -10.57 -57.96 -23.87
N SER A 42 -11.80 -57.49 -23.55
CA SER A 42 -12.53 -56.57 -24.41
C SER A 42 -11.86 -55.18 -24.44
N LEU A 43 -11.26 -54.75 -23.34
CA LEU A 43 -10.48 -53.53 -23.28
C LEU A 43 -9.18 -53.63 -24.09
N ASN A 44 -8.46 -54.75 -23.99
CA ASN A 44 -7.22 -54.96 -24.73
C ASN A 44 -7.45 -55.06 -26.24
N GLN A 45 -8.50 -55.75 -26.68
CA GLN A 45 -8.88 -55.81 -28.10
C GLN A 45 -9.24 -54.43 -28.65
N LEU A 46 -9.85 -53.60 -27.82
CA LEU A 46 -10.23 -52.22 -28.20
C LEU A 46 -8.98 -51.31 -28.30
N TYR A 47 -8.06 -51.45 -27.39
CA TYR A 47 -6.79 -50.71 -27.44
C TYR A 47 -5.94 -51.09 -28.65
N GLN A 48 -5.89 -52.38 -28.99
CA GLN A 48 -5.16 -52.89 -30.17
C GLN A 48 -5.81 -52.46 -31.50
N SER A 49 -7.11 -52.14 -31.52
CA SER A 49 -7.82 -51.70 -32.74
C SER A 49 -7.57 -50.23 -33.11
N ILE A 50 -6.89 -49.46 -32.26
CA ILE A 50 -6.64 -48.04 -32.50
C ILE A 50 -5.30 -47.87 -33.18
N ASP A 51 -5.35 -47.48 -34.46
CA ASP A 51 -4.17 -47.10 -35.21
C ASP A 51 -3.72 -45.68 -34.83
N LEU A 52 -2.60 -45.59 -34.15
CA LEU A 52 -1.95 -44.35 -33.75
C LEU A 52 -0.83 -43.93 -34.71
N THR A 53 -0.60 -44.70 -35.78
CA THR A 53 0.47 -44.45 -36.74
C THR A 53 0.37 -43.03 -37.35
N GLY A 54 1.46 -42.30 -37.33
CA GLY A 54 1.55 -40.95 -37.88
C GLY A 54 0.81 -39.87 -37.10
N LYS A 55 0.32 -40.17 -35.88
CA LYS A 55 -0.30 -39.18 -35.00
C LYS A 55 0.71 -38.61 -34.03
N LEU A 56 0.51 -37.31 -33.67
CA LEU A 56 1.16 -36.65 -32.56
C LEU A 56 0.24 -36.73 -31.34
N ILE A 57 0.72 -37.30 -30.25
CA ILE A 57 0.00 -37.32 -28.98
C ILE A 57 0.57 -36.23 -28.09
N ILE A 58 -0.30 -35.35 -27.58
CA ILE A 58 0.08 -34.32 -26.65
C ILE A 58 -0.47 -34.68 -25.26
N LEU A 59 0.40 -34.80 -24.28
CA LEU A 59 0.06 -35.04 -22.87
C LEU A 59 0.40 -33.80 -22.06
N GLU A 60 -0.62 -33.18 -21.48
CA GLU A 60 -0.50 -31.98 -20.68
C GLU A 60 -0.69 -32.27 -19.20
N ASP A 61 -0.20 -31.34 -18.34
CA ASP A 61 -0.32 -31.40 -16.88
C ASP A 61 0.21 -32.72 -16.28
N LEU A 62 1.37 -33.15 -16.73
CA LEU A 62 1.99 -34.43 -16.29
C LEU A 62 2.20 -34.48 -14.77
N GLU A 63 2.52 -33.35 -14.15
CA GLU A 63 2.68 -33.17 -12.70
C GLU A 63 1.39 -33.38 -11.91
N ARG A 64 0.23 -33.30 -12.57
CA ARG A 64 -1.10 -33.45 -11.96
C ARG A 64 -1.70 -34.82 -12.19
N SER A 65 -0.93 -35.74 -12.77
CA SER A 65 -1.38 -37.11 -12.97
C SER A 65 -1.72 -37.75 -11.61
N GLY A 66 -2.86 -38.39 -11.51
CA GLY A 66 -3.21 -39.19 -10.34
C GLY A 66 -2.41 -40.50 -10.24
N LEU A 67 -1.64 -40.83 -11.29
CA LEU A 67 -0.72 -41.97 -11.32
C LEU A 67 0.68 -41.53 -10.94
N GLY A 68 1.48 -42.46 -10.42
CA GLY A 68 2.89 -42.16 -10.16
C GLY A 68 3.62 -41.73 -11.43
N ILE A 69 4.47 -40.72 -11.34
CA ILE A 69 5.19 -40.14 -12.50
C ILE A 69 5.99 -41.22 -13.26
N LEU A 70 6.53 -42.21 -12.55
CA LEU A 70 7.30 -43.32 -13.13
C LEU A 70 6.42 -44.25 -13.96
N GLU A 71 5.18 -44.50 -13.52
CA GLU A 71 4.21 -45.32 -14.27
C GLU A 71 3.79 -44.61 -15.55
N VAL A 72 3.52 -43.28 -15.47
CA VAL A 72 3.16 -42.49 -16.64
C VAL A 72 4.31 -42.45 -17.65
N MET A 73 5.54 -42.24 -17.21
CA MET A 73 6.72 -42.25 -18.08
C MET A 73 6.97 -43.65 -18.70
N GLY A 74 6.75 -44.72 -17.95
CA GLY A 74 6.81 -46.07 -18.47
C GLY A 74 5.78 -46.34 -19.56
N TYR A 75 4.55 -45.84 -19.39
CA TYR A 75 3.51 -45.91 -20.42
C TYR A 75 3.88 -45.11 -21.67
N ILE A 76 4.42 -43.91 -21.51
CA ILE A 76 4.89 -43.06 -22.61
C ILE A 76 6.01 -43.77 -23.39
N ASN A 77 6.97 -44.37 -22.68
CA ASN A 77 8.05 -45.14 -23.31
C ASN A 77 7.50 -46.27 -24.20
N ASN A 78 6.50 -47.00 -23.72
CA ASN A 78 5.85 -48.05 -24.52
C ASN A 78 5.15 -47.51 -25.78
N LEU A 79 4.46 -46.35 -25.68
CA LEU A 79 3.85 -45.69 -26.84
C LEU A 79 4.89 -45.28 -27.89
N VAL A 80 6.03 -44.79 -27.45
CA VAL A 80 7.09 -44.33 -28.36
C VAL A 80 7.83 -45.50 -28.98
N GLU A 81 8.29 -46.48 -28.16
CA GLU A 81 9.13 -47.61 -28.63
C GLU A 81 8.34 -48.70 -29.34
N GLN A 82 7.18 -49.07 -28.81
CA GLN A 82 6.39 -50.19 -29.36
C GLN A 82 5.39 -49.76 -30.42
N ASP A 83 4.68 -48.65 -30.19
CA ASP A 83 3.65 -48.18 -31.12
C ASP A 83 4.20 -47.14 -32.13
N GLY A 84 5.47 -46.72 -32.02
CA GLY A 84 6.11 -45.78 -32.94
C GLY A 84 5.44 -44.41 -32.97
N VAL A 85 4.81 -44.00 -31.87
CA VAL A 85 4.00 -42.76 -31.77
C VAL A 85 4.88 -41.59 -31.40
N LYS A 86 4.68 -40.44 -32.06
CA LYS A 86 5.30 -39.19 -31.63
C LYS A 86 4.53 -38.63 -30.44
N VAL A 87 5.24 -38.31 -29.36
CA VAL A 87 4.65 -37.79 -28.13
C VAL A 87 5.27 -36.44 -27.78
N LEU A 88 4.43 -35.47 -27.47
CA LEU A 88 4.82 -34.20 -26.88
C LEU A 88 4.32 -34.14 -25.44
N LEU A 89 5.24 -33.92 -24.50
CA LEU A 89 4.94 -33.78 -23.09
C LEU A 89 4.96 -32.30 -22.71
N VAL A 90 3.90 -31.82 -22.07
CA VAL A 90 3.82 -30.48 -21.50
C VAL A 90 3.67 -30.61 -19.98
N ALA A 91 4.67 -30.16 -19.23
CA ALA A 91 4.71 -30.35 -17.80
C ALA A 91 5.42 -29.20 -17.09
N ASN A 92 5.04 -28.94 -15.85
CA ASN A 92 5.83 -28.14 -14.93
C ASN A 92 6.83 -29.03 -14.20
N GLU A 93 8.02 -29.15 -14.76
CA GLU A 93 9.06 -30.04 -14.21
C GLU A 93 9.47 -29.66 -12.78
N GLY A 94 9.34 -28.36 -12.40
CA GLY A 94 9.61 -27.89 -11.06
C GLY A 94 8.66 -28.46 -9.99
N GLU A 95 7.44 -28.89 -10.38
CA GLU A 95 6.49 -29.56 -9.47
C GLU A 95 6.71 -31.07 -9.41
N ILE A 96 7.32 -31.65 -10.45
CA ILE A 96 7.70 -33.09 -10.49
C ILE A 96 8.94 -33.33 -9.62
N ILE A 97 9.90 -32.39 -9.66
CA ILE A 97 11.18 -32.53 -8.96
C ILE A 97 11.01 -32.08 -7.51
N LYS A 98 11.22 -33.02 -6.59
CA LYS A 98 11.15 -32.77 -5.15
C LYS A 98 12.52 -32.89 -4.51
N TYR A 99 12.79 -32.01 -3.55
CA TYR A 99 14.01 -32.00 -2.75
C TYR A 99 13.66 -32.31 -1.30
N GLU A 100 14.52 -33.05 -0.63
CA GLU A 100 14.51 -33.18 0.83
C GLU A 100 15.63 -32.34 1.43
N THR A 101 15.39 -31.82 2.61
CA THR A 101 16.36 -31.03 3.36
C THR A 101 17.16 -31.98 4.25
N GLN A 102 18.48 -32.07 4.06
CA GLN A 102 19.38 -32.81 4.95
C GLN A 102 20.22 -31.79 5.74
N GLU A 103 20.16 -31.91 7.05
CA GLU A 103 20.98 -31.14 7.98
C GLU A 103 22.30 -31.90 8.20
N GLU A 104 23.40 -31.34 7.72
CA GLU A 104 24.74 -31.86 7.95
C GLU A 104 25.49 -30.90 8.87
N THR A 105 26.03 -31.40 9.96
CA THR A 105 26.91 -30.64 10.84
C THR A 105 28.35 -30.73 10.30
N ASP A 106 28.91 -29.60 9.93
CA ASP A 106 30.31 -29.51 9.46
C ASP A 106 31.30 -29.80 10.61
N LYS A 107 32.54 -30.11 10.28
CA LYS A 107 33.60 -30.39 11.27
C LYS A 107 33.86 -29.26 12.27
N ASP A 108 33.38 -28.06 11.93
CA ASP A 108 33.47 -26.87 12.79
C ASP A 108 32.17 -26.60 13.58
N GLY A 109 31.20 -27.53 13.61
CA GLY A 109 29.96 -27.42 14.38
C GLY A 109 28.91 -26.49 13.80
N MET A 110 29.06 -26.03 12.54
CA MET A 110 28.05 -25.25 11.86
C MET A 110 27.06 -26.16 11.11
N GLU A 111 25.77 -25.94 11.36
CA GLU A 111 24.68 -26.61 10.63
C GLU A 111 24.60 -26.08 9.20
N LYS A 112 24.85 -26.95 8.24
CA LYS A 112 24.64 -26.69 6.81
C LYS A 112 23.40 -27.44 6.34
N VAL A 113 22.47 -26.69 5.77
CA VAL A 113 21.24 -27.21 5.18
C VAL A 113 21.49 -27.50 3.70
N ASN A 114 21.64 -28.79 3.35
CA ASN A 114 21.78 -29.21 1.97
C ASN A 114 20.44 -29.68 1.40
N LYS A 115 20.09 -29.21 0.18
CA LYS A 115 18.94 -29.72 -0.57
C LYS A 115 19.37 -30.90 -1.42
N VAL A 116 18.87 -32.08 -1.10
CA VAL A 116 19.18 -33.32 -1.84
C VAL A 116 17.94 -33.77 -2.61
N LEU A 117 18.13 -34.19 -3.85
CA LEU A 117 17.04 -34.73 -4.67
C LEU A 117 16.45 -36.00 -4.04
N MET A 118 15.11 -36.03 -3.89
CA MET A 118 14.39 -37.19 -3.45
C MET A 118 14.60 -38.39 -4.40
N LYS A 119 14.48 -39.61 -3.89
CA LYS A 119 14.68 -40.83 -4.67
C LYS A 119 13.82 -40.89 -5.93
N GLU A 120 12.54 -40.52 -5.82
CA GLU A 120 11.60 -40.51 -6.95
C GLU A 120 12.03 -39.51 -8.04
N SER A 121 12.58 -38.38 -7.67
CA SER A 121 13.08 -37.39 -8.61
C SER A 121 14.35 -37.86 -9.32
N LYS A 122 15.23 -38.60 -8.65
CA LYS A 122 16.40 -39.25 -9.28
C LYS A 122 15.97 -40.31 -10.29
N GLU A 123 14.96 -41.11 -9.98
CA GLU A 123 14.41 -42.11 -10.88
C GLU A 123 13.70 -41.48 -12.09
N TYR A 124 12.98 -40.37 -11.86
CA TYR A 124 12.37 -39.59 -12.94
C TYR A 124 13.42 -39.13 -13.94
N PHE A 125 14.51 -38.52 -13.50
CA PHE A 125 15.58 -38.09 -14.41
C PHE A 125 16.16 -39.26 -15.22
N ARG A 126 16.36 -40.41 -14.60
CA ARG A 126 16.90 -41.60 -15.28
C ARG A 126 15.96 -42.11 -16.37
N ILE A 127 14.64 -42.05 -16.13
CA ILE A 127 13.66 -42.49 -17.14
C ILE A 127 13.51 -41.43 -18.20
N LYS A 128 13.47 -40.14 -17.82
CA LYS A 128 13.40 -39.02 -18.74
C LYS A 128 14.53 -39.08 -19.77
N GLU A 129 15.78 -39.31 -19.33
CA GLU A 129 16.96 -39.42 -20.22
C GLU A 129 16.79 -40.49 -21.31
N LYS A 130 16.07 -41.56 -21.01
CA LYS A 130 15.82 -42.64 -21.96
C LYS A 130 14.61 -42.42 -22.86
N THR A 131 13.58 -41.75 -22.34
CA THR A 131 12.26 -41.66 -22.99
C THR A 131 12.08 -40.35 -23.77
N VAL A 132 12.73 -39.27 -23.31
CA VAL A 132 12.58 -37.93 -23.88
C VAL A 132 13.83 -37.55 -24.67
N SER A 133 13.69 -37.43 -25.99
CA SER A 133 14.81 -37.10 -26.88
C SER A 133 15.24 -35.62 -26.70
N ASP A 134 14.28 -34.73 -26.61
CA ASP A 134 14.53 -33.28 -26.56
C ASP A 134 13.68 -32.63 -25.47
N THR A 135 14.28 -31.72 -24.73
CA THR A 135 13.57 -30.90 -23.73
C THR A 135 13.69 -29.41 -24.12
N ILE A 136 12.55 -28.78 -24.35
CA ILE A 136 12.48 -27.37 -24.67
C ILE A 136 11.87 -26.65 -23.47
N GLN A 137 12.61 -25.69 -22.93
CA GLN A 137 12.07 -24.82 -21.91
C GLN A 137 11.25 -23.72 -22.57
N PHE A 138 9.98 -23.66 -22.25
CA PHE A 138 9.07 -22.65 -22.78
C PHE A 138 9.05 -21.44 -21.85
N TYR A 139 9.36 -20.28 -22.40
CA TYR A 139 9.20 -18.99 -21.74
C TYR A 139 8.05 -18.24 -22.42
N ALA A 140 7.01 -17.93 -21.67
CA ALA A 140 5.94 -17.08 -22.18
C ALA A 140 6.46 -15.66 -22.40
N ASN A 141 6.17 -15.08 -23.55
CA ASN A 141 6.30 -13.65 -23.73
C ASN A 141 5.12 -13.00 -22.99
N LEU A 142 5.40 -12.34 -21.85
CA LEU A 142 4.37 -11.82 -20.95
C LEU A 142 3.51 -10.76 -21.65
N ASP A 143 4.11 -9.78 -22.32
CA ASP A 143 3.39 -8.70 -22.99
C ASP A 143 2.37 -9.23 -23.99
N SER A 144 2.83 -10.10 -24.90
CA SER A 144 1.97 -10.71 -25.92
C SER A 144 0.90 -11.59 -25.29
N SER A 145 1.22 -12.31 -24.23
CA SER A 145 0.27 -13.20 -23.55
C SER A 145 -0.80 -12.40 -22.82
N ILE A 146 -0.41 -11.35 -22.10
CA ILE A 146 -1.33 -10.45 -21.41
C ILE A 146 -2.23 -9.74 -22.43
N GLU A 147 -1.65 -9.16 -23.49
CA GLU A 147 -2.40 -8.48 -24.54
C GLU A 147 -3.42 -9.42 -25.21
N ASN A 148 -3.04 -10.65 -25.52
CA ASN A 148 -3.93 -11.67 -26.10
C ASN A 148 -5.06 -12.04 -25.14
N ILE A 149 -4.77 -12.19 -23.84
CA ILE A 149 -5.80 -12.45 -22.83
C ILE A 149 -6.78 -11.29 -22.75
N LEU A 150 -6.31 -10.04 -22.70
CA LEU A 150 -7.19 -8.87 -22.66
C LEU A 150 -8.08 -8.77 -23.90
N LYS A 151 -7.58 -9.16 -25.10
CA LYS A 151 -8.34 -9.21 -26.35
C LYS A 151 -9.44 -10.28 -26.36
N LEU A 152 -9.38 -11.31 -25.49
CA LEU A 152 -10.46 -12.30 -25.35
C LEU A 152 -11.74 -11.67 -24.75
N PHE A 153 -11.60 -10.53 -24.06
CA PHE A 153 -12.71 -9.84 -23.43
C PHE A 153 -13.26 -8.75 -24.36
N SER A 154 -14.53 -8.89 -24.74
CA SER A 154 -15.25 -7.91 -25.55
C SER A 154 -15.87 -6.83 -24.64
N GLY A 155 -15.95 -5.61 -25.16
CA GLY A 155 -16.61 -4.49 -24.49
C GLY A 155 -15.79 -3.20 -24.58
N LYS A 156 -16.50 -2.06 -24.46
CA LYS A 156 -15.92 -0.73 -24.67
C LYS A 156 -14.74 -0.41 -23.72
N TYR A 157 -14.77 -0.95 -22.51
CA TYR A 157 -13.72 -0.68 -21.52
C TYR A 157 -12.43 -1.43 -21.85
N PHE A 158 -12.51 -2.72 -22.18
CA PHE A 158 -11.34 -3.50 -22.55
C PHE A 158 -10.73 -3.01 -23.87
N ALA A 159 -11.56 -2.74 -24.89
CA ALA A 159 -11.09 -2.20 -26.16
C ALA A 159 -10.32 -0.89 -25.95
N LYS A 160 -10.90 0.08 -25.24
CA LYS A 160 -10.25 1.36 -24.96
C LYS A 160 -9.00 1.21 -24.09
N ALA A 161 -8.99 0.29 -23.09
CA ALA A 161 -7.83 0.09 -22.24
C ALA A 161 -6.63 -0.45 -23.01
N VAL A 162 -6.86 -1.33 -24.01
CA VAL A 162 -5.80 -1.89 -24.87
C VAL A 162 -5.33 -0.89 -25.94
N GLU A 163 -6.18 0.06 -26.35
CA GLU A 163 -5.81 1.11 -27.33
C GLU A 163 -4.79 2.11 -26.79
N VAL A 164 -4.76 2.35 -25.46
CA VAL A 164 -3.81 3.28 -24.83
C VAL A 164 -2.43 2.66 -24.84
N LYS A 165 -1.53 3.21 -25.66
CA LYS A 165 -0.17 2.73 -25.85
C LYS A 165 0.86 3.73 -25.39
N ILE A 166 2.00 3.21 -24.92
CA ILE A 166 3.21 3.99 -24.64
C ILE A 166 4.06 4.10 -25.91
N THR A 167 5.18 4.83 -25.84
CA THR A 167 6.12 5.03 -26.96
C THR A 167 6.66 3.73 -27.57
N THR A 168 6.68 2.64 -26.81
CA THR A 168 7.10 1.29 -27.25
C THR A 168 6.05 0.55 -28.07
N GLY A 169 4.81 1.08 -28.17
CA GLY A 169 3.69 0.43 -28.86
C GLY A 169 2.95 -0.62 -28.01
N ILE A 170 3.40 -0.90 -26.78
CA ILE A 170 2.71 -1.79 -25.84
C ILE A 170 1.55 -1.03 -25.16
N PRO A 171 0.36 -1.62 -25.01
CA PRO A 171 -0.71 -1.01 -24.25
C PRO A 171 -0.31 -0.73 -22.80
N LEU A 172 -0.59 0.47 -22.29
CA LEU A 172 -0.21 0.87 -20.94
C LEU A 172 -0.73 -0.10 -19.85
N ILE A 173 -1.93 -0.66 -20.05
CA ILE A 173 -2.50 -1.64 -19.11
C ILE A 173 -1.71 -2.96 -19.10
N VAL A 174 -1.12 -3.37 -20.24
CA VAL A 174 -0.27 -4.57 -20.32
C VAL A 174 0.97 -4.39 -19.46
N ASP A 175 1.66 -3.24 -19.59
CA ASP A 175 2.81 -2.87 -18.78
C ASP A 175 2.53 -2.94 -17.26
N GLU A 176 1.37 -2.38 -16.85
CA GLU A 176 1.01 -2.37 -15.42
C GLU A 176 0.69 -3.79 -14.91
N ILE A 177 0.01 -4.62 -15.69
CA ILE A 177 -0.26 -6.02 -15.33
C ILE A 177 1.05 -6.82 -15.26
N GLU A 178 1.97 -6.60 -16.19
CA GLU A 178 3.29 -7.24 -16.18
C GLU A 178 4.06 -6.89 -14.90
N LYS A 179 4.13 -5.61 -14.54
CA LYS A 179 4.74 -5.16 -13.27
C LYS A 179 4.11 -5.85 -12.05
N ILE A 180 2.78 -5.94 -12.02
CA ILE A 180 2.07 -6.65 -10.94
C ILE A 180 2.52 -8.12 -10.86
N MET A 181 2.61 -8.82 -11.99
CA MET A 181 3.06 -10.21 -12.04
C MET A 181 4.50 -10.37 -11.53
N TYR A 182 5.41 -9.45 -11.91
CA TYR A 182 6.79 -9.44 -11.42
C TYR A 182 6.88 -9.17 -9.91
N GLU A 183 6.16 -8.19 -9.40
CA GLU A 183 6.17 -7.82 -7.98
C GLU A 183 5.56 -8.93 -7.11
N VAL A 184 4.45 -9.52 -7.56
CA VAL A 184 3.80 -10.65 -6.88
C VAL A 184 4.59 -11.94 -7.05
N LYS A 185 5.51 -12.00 -8.03
CA LYS A 185 6.25 -13.22 -8.44
C LYS A 185 5.30 -14.37 -8.80
N CYS A 186 4.20 -14.05 -9.46
CA CYS A 186 3.17 -15.00 -9.85
C CYS A 186 2.75 -14.77 -11.31
N TYR A 187 3.00 -15.75 -12.17
CA TYR A 187 2.70 -15.70 -13.60
C TYR A 187 1.47 -16.54 -13.97
N ASN A 188 0.46 -16.54 -13.10
CA ASN A 188 -0.74 -17.35 -13.26
C ASN A 188 -1.76 -16.67 -14.20
N PHE A 189 -1.75 -17.01 -15.48
CA PHE A 189 -2.70 -16.48 -16.46
C PHE A 189 -4.17 -16.86 -16.18
N ARG A 190 -4.45 -17.97 -15.48
CA ARG A 190 -5.83 -18.28 -15.05
C ARG A 190 -6.35 -17.27 -14.05
N ALA A 191 -5.48 -16.82 -13.14
CA ALA A 191 -5.82 -15.74 -12.19
C ALA A 191 -6.04 -14.41 -12.93
N LEU A 192 -5.26 -14.10 -13.97
CA LEU A 192 -5.47 -12.92 -14.82
C LEU A 192 -6.83 -13.00 -15.55
N ILE A 193 -7.14 -14.13 -16.18
CA ILE A 193 -8.44 -14.34 -16.87
C ILE A 193 -9.58 -14.15 -15.87
N TYR A 194 -9.46 -14.74 -14.68
CA TYR A 194 -10.45 -14.58 -13.62
C TYR A 194 -10.62 -13.12 -13.20
N SER A 195 -9.53 -12.37 -13.03
CA SER A 195 -9.59 -10.95 -12.69
C SER A 195 -10.29 -10.11 -13.79
N CYS A 196 -10.03 -10.42 -15.08
CA CYS A 196 -10.69 -9.78 -16.20
C CYS A 196 -12.20 -10.06 -16.20
N GLN A 197 -12.61 -11.31 -15.96
CA GLN A 197 -14.02 -11.69 -15.85
C GLN A 197 -14.71 -10.92 -14.72
N LYS A 198 -14.10 -10.89 -13.54
CA LYS A 198 -14.64 -10.17 -12.39
C LYS A 198 -14.71 -8.66 -12.60
N THR A 199 -13.71 -8.08 -13.25
CA THR A 199 -13.73 -6.67 -13.63
C THR A 199 -14.89 -6.37 -14.59
N MET A 200 -15.08 -7.20 -15.59
CA MET A 200 -16.19 -7.05 -16.54
C MET A 200 -17.55 -7.15 -15.83
N GLU A 201 -17.72 -8.13 -14.93
CA GLU A 201 -18.93 -8.29 -14.13
C GLU A 201 -19.22 -7.05 -13.27
N MET A 202 -18.20 -6.47 -12.59
CA MET A 202 -18.34 -5.26 -11.78
C MET A 202 -18.84 -4.09 -12.62
N PHE A 203 -18.23 -3.85 -13.77
CA PHE A 203 -18.61 -2.75 -14.67
C PHE A 203 -19.96 -2.98 -15.38
N THR A 204 -20.39 -4.22 -15.56
CA THR A 204 -21.73 -4.54 -16.07
C THR A 204 -22.81 -4.29 -15.02
N LYS A 205 -22.50 -4.51 -13.73
CA LYS A 205 -23.41 -4.25 -12.60
C LYS A 205 -23.51 -2.79 -12.21
N ALA A 206 -22.57 -1.94 -12.61
CA ALA A 206 -22.60 -0.51 -12.33
C ALA A 206 -23.83 0.15 -12.96
N LYS A 207 -24.51 1.04 -12.22
CA LYS A 207 -25.74 1.71 -12.64
C LYS A 207 -25.49 2.87 -13.61
N LYS A 208 -24.24 3.31 -13.74
CA LYS A 208 -23.81 4.43 -14.60
C LYS A 208 -22.59 4.04 -15.43
N GLU A 209 -22.32 4.81 -16.47
CA GLU A 209 -21.05 4.72 -17.18
C GLU A 209 -19.91 5.25 -16.33
N LEU A 210 -18.86 4.44 -16.15
CA LEU A 210 -17.71 4.73 -15.31
C LEU A 210 -16.50 5.20 -16.14
N ASN A 211 -15.56 5.85 -15.47
CA ASN A 211 -14.35 6.38 -16.09
C ASN A 211 -13.42 5.25 -16.57
N ILE A 212 -12.82 5.41 -17.76
CA ILE A 212 -11.93 4.40 -18.36
C ILE A 212 -10.62 4.21 -17.56
N GLN A 213 -10.08 5.27 -16.96
CA GLN A 213 -8.88 5.14 -16.15
C GLN A 213 -9.20 4.44 -14.81
N TYR A 214 -10.39 4.68 -14.28
CA TYR A 214 -10.87 3.92 -13.12
C TYR A 214 -11.00 2.43 -13.45
N PHE A 215 -11.50 2.08 -14.64
CA PHE A 215 -11.51 0.70 -15.12
C PHE A 215 -10.11 0.08 -15.09
N GLN A 216 -9.09 0.77 -15.60
CA GLN A 216 -7.73 0.26 -15.61
C GLN A 216 -7.22 -0.04 -14.18
N PHE A 217 -7.47 0.85 -13.22
CA PHE A 217 -7.06 0.62 -11.84
C PHE A 217 -7.85 -0.47 -11.13
N VAL A 218 -9.14 -0.61 -11.41
CA VAL A 218 -9.94 -1.73 -10.92
C VAL A 218 -9.42 -3.05 -11.48
N LEU A 219 -9.07 -3.11 -12.76
CA LEU A 219 -8.47 -4.30 -13.37
C LEU A 219 -7.11 -4.63 -12.73
N CYS A 220 -6.25 -3.65 -12.52
CA CYS A 220 -4.97 -3.82 -11.83
C CYS A 220 -5.17 -4.32 -10.39
N SER A 221 -6.10 -3.72 -9.65
CA SER A 221 -6.44 -4.11 -8.28
C SER A 221 -6.98 -5.55 -8.23
N ASN A 222 -7.92 -5.89 -9.11
CA ASN A 222 -8.45 -7.25 -9.21
C ASN A 222 -7.37 -8.26 -9.59
N THR A 223 -6.46 -7.90 -10.50
CA THR A 223 -5.33 -8.77 -10.91
C THR A 223 -4.39 -9.01 -9.74
N ALA A 224 -4.02 -7.97 -9.01
CA ALA A 224 -3.16 -8.11 -7.83
C ALA A 224 -3.78 -9.05 -6.78
N PHE A 225 -5.07 -8.90 -6.48
CA PHE A 225 -5.76 -9.78 -5.54
C PHE A 225 -5.91 -11.21 -6.07
N ALA A 226 -6.27 -11.39 -7.34
CA ALA A 226 -6.42 -12.73 -7.93
C ALA A 226 -5.10 -13.49 -7.91
N LEU A 227 -3.99 -12.86 -8.26
CA LEU A 227 -2.66 -13.46 -8.23
C LEU A 227 -2.23 -13.82 -6.80
N LYS A 228 -2.39 -12.88 -5.84
CA LYS A 228 -2.03 -13.15 -4.44
C LYS A 228 -2.90 -14.26 -3.83
N LEU A 229 -4.20 -14.26 -4.08
CA LEU A 229 -5.11 -15.29 -3.59
C LEU A 229 -4.85 -16.66 -4.23
N SER A 230 -4.36 -16.71 -5.48
CA SER A 230 -3.95 -17.97 -6.10
C SER A 230 -2.73 -18.60 -5.43
N MET A 231 -1.90 -17.81 -4.75
CA MET A 231 -0.73 -18.27 -3.99
C MET A 231 -1.06 -18.48 -2.50
N ASN A 232 -1.91 -17.63 -1.92
CA ASN A 232 -2.27 -17.66 -0.50
C ASN A 232 -3.77 -17.34 -0.32
N SER A 233 -4.57 -18.37 -0.14
CA SER A 233 -6.02 -18.27 0.08
C SER A 233 -6.39 -17.54 1.38
N ASN A 234 -5.47 -17.44 2.35
CA ASN A 234 -5.69 -16.79 3.65
C ASN A 234 -5.39 -15.29 3.65
N LEU A 235 -5.07 -14.69 2.50
CA LEU A 235 -4.87 -13.25 2.39
C LEU A 235 -6.07 -12.50 3.00
N ALA A 236 -5.81 -11.67 4.02
CA ALA A 236 -6.82 -10.85 4.69
C ALA A 236 -6.68 -9.40 4.27
N TRP A 237 -7.82 -8.69 4.20
CA TRP A 237 -7.82 -7.25 4.11
C TRP A 237 -7.54 -6.64 5.49
N THR A 238 -6.57 -5.74 5.58
CA THR A 238 -6.34 -4.92 6.78
C THR A 238 -6.58 -3.46 6.42
N ASP A 239 -7.28 -2.71 7.27
CA ASP A 239 -7.64 -1.30 7.00
C ASP A 239 -6.41 -0.36 6.96
N ASN A 240 -5.25 -0.85 7.39
CA ASN A 240 -3.96 -0.16 7.32
C ASN A 240 -3.23 -0.34 5.97
N ILE A 241 -3.88 -0.93 4.96
CA ILE A 241 -3.31 -1.07 3.61
C ILE A 241 -3.27 0.32 2.91
N LYS A 242 -2.45 1.23 3.44
CA LYS A 242 -2.00 2.42 2.69
C LYS A 242 -0.82 2.12 1.77
N SER A 243 -0.07 1.08 2.07
CA SER A 243 0.98 0.48 1.25
C SER A 243 1.12 -0.96 1.73
N PRO A 244 0.52 -1.93 1.06
CA PRO A 244 0.56 -3.30 1.56
C PRO A 244 1.94 -3.88 1.32
N THR A 245 2.74 -3.96 2.38
CA THR A 245 4.00 -4.70 2.37
C THR A 245 3.81 -6.16 1.93
N GLU A 246 2.62 -6.72 2.16
CA GLU A 246 2.25 -8.05 1.71
C GLU A 246 1.82 -8.11 0.23
N LEU A 247 1.34 -6.99 -0.35
CA LEU A 247 0.86 -6.91 -1.73
C LEU A 247 1.84 -6.20 -2.67
N GLY A 248 2.94 -5.65 -2.16
CA GLY A 248 3.91 -4.87 -2.93
C GLY A 248 3.58 -3.38 -3.01
N SER A 249 4.47 -2.60 -3.63
CA SER A 249 4.30 -1.16 -3.84
C SER A 249 3.74 -0.92 -5.23
N TYR A 250 2.43 -0.68 -5.35
CA TYR A 250 1.77 -0.47 -6.63
C TYR A 250 1.59 1.01 -6.96
N HIS A 251 1.67 1.35 -8.23
CA HIS A 251 1.39 2.70 -8.74
C HIS A 251 -0.11 2.99 -8.90
N PHE A 252 -0.96 2.09 -8.46
CA PHE A 252 -2.42 2.21 -8.49
C PHE A 252 -3.03 1.91 -7.12
N PRO A 253 -4.20 2.47 -6.80
CA PRO A 253 -4.87 2.18 -5.54
C PRO A 253 -5.42 0.76 -5.51
N LEU A 254 -5.37 0.13 -4.34
CA LEU A 254 -6.05 -1.13 -4.08
C LEU A 254 -7.42 -0.84 -3.46
N TYR A 255 -8.49 -1.36 -4.08
CA TYR A 255 -9.85 -1.10 -3.63
C TYR A 255 -10.40 -2.26 -2.80
N LYS A 256 -10.98 -1.93 -1.64
CA LYS A 256 -11.63 -2.93 -0.78
C LYS A 256 -12.80 -3.63 -1.47
N CYS A 257 -13.54 -2.93 -2.33
CA CYS A 257 -14.60 -3.51 -3.13
C CYS A 257 -14.07 -4.59 -4.10
N CYS A 258 -12.89 -4.41 -4.68
CA CYS A 258 -12.21 -5.40 -5.51
C CYS A 258 -11.84 -6.64 -4.70
N TYR A 259 -11.20 -6.46 -3.55
CA TYR A 259 -10.86 -7.56 -2.65
C TYR A 259 -12.11 -8.38 -2.24
N ASN A 260 -13.18 -7.69 -1.81
CA ASN A 260 -14.41 -8.34 -1.42
C ASN A 260 -15.04 -9.12 -2.58
N TYR A 261 -14.99 -8.58 -3.80
CA TYR A 261 -15.57 -9.26 -4.94
C TYR A 261 -14.71 -10.44 -5.42
N ILE A 262 -13.39 -10.29 -5.46
CA ILE A 262 -12.48 -11.37 -5.87
C ILE A 262 -12.50 -12.53 -4.88
N LYS A 263 -12.46 -12.25 -3.56
CA LYS A 263 -12.36 -13.27 -2.51
C LYS A 263 -13.70 -13.79 -2.03
N LEU A 264 -14.67 -12.89 -1.81
CA LEU A 264 -15.92 -13.20 -1.11
C LEU A 264 -17.14 -13.23 -2.04
N HIS A 265 -16.97 -12.88 -3.32
CA HIS A 265 -18.06 -12.68 -4.30
C HIS A 265 -19.12 -11.66 -3.86
N SER A 266 -18.78 -10.79 -2.90
CA SER A 266 -19.64 -9.74 -2.38
C SER A 266 -19.39 -8.44 -3.13
N PHE A 267 -20.41 -7.94 -3.85
CA PHE A 267 -20.33 -6.70 -4.63
C PHE A 267 -21.22 -5.62 -4.03
N ASP A 268 -20.59 -4.52 -3.64
CA ASP A 268 -21.26 -3.30 -3.17
C ASP A 268 -21.17 -2.24 -4.27
N ASN A 269 -22.28 -2.03 -4.98
CA ASN A 269 -22.35 -1.10 -6.11
C ASN A 269 -22.21 0.35 -5.66
N GLU A 270 -22.77 0.72 -4.50
CA GLU A 270 -22.69 2.10 -4.02
C GLU A 270 -21.25 2.45 -3.66
N ARG A 271 -20.56 1.56 -2.96
CA ARG A 271 -19.15 1.73 -2.63
C ARG A 271 -18.26 1.80 -3.87
N PHE A 272 -18.54 0.97 -4.87
CA PHE A 272 -17.80 0.94 -6.13
C PHE A 272 -17.91 2.28 -6.89
N GLU A 273 -19.11 2.87 -6.95
CA GLU A 273 -19.34 4.18 -7.56
C GLU A 273 -18.78 5.35 -6.73
N GLN A 274 -18.74 5.21 -5.39
CA GLN A 274 -18.08 6.17 -4.50
C GLN A 274 -16.55 6.14 -4.69
N ASP A 275 -15.95 4.96 -4.82
CA ASP A 275 -14.52 4.80 -5.06
C ASP A 275 -14.11 5.44 -6.41
N GLU A 276 -14.95 5.34 -7.47
CA GLU A 276 -14.74 6.08 -8.71
C GLU A 276 -14.78 7.59 -8.50
N THR A 277 -15.78 8.06 -7.78
CA THR A 277 -15.93 9.50 -7.50
C THR A 277 -14.72 10.05 -6.74
N ALA A 278 -14.25 9.30 -5.74
CA ALA A 278 -13.03 9.63 -4.99
C ALA A 278 -11.79 9.62 -5.90
N TYR A 279 -11.67 8.63 -6.79
CA TYR A 279 -10.59 8.54 -7.76
C TYR A 279 -10.56 9.76 -8.71
N ILE A 280 -11.70 10.12 -9.30
CA ILE A 280 -11.79 11.26 -10.22
C ILE A 280 -11.41 12.55 -9.49
N LYS A 281 -11.90 12.73 -8.25
CA LYS A 281 -11.55 13.88 -7.41
C LYS A 281 -10.04 13.94 -7.14
N GLN A 282 -9.44 12.82 -6.77
CA GLN A 282 -8.00 12.73 -6.52
C GLN A 282 -7.19 13.04 -7.79
N LYS A 283 -7.57 12.48 -8.93
CA LYS A 283 -6.90 12.75 -10.22
C LYS A 283 -7.02 14.20 -10.64
N SER A 284 -8.18 14.81 -10.47
CA SER A 284 -8.36 16.24 -10.72
C SER A 284 -7.45 17.08 -9.81
N PHE A 285 -7.34 16.70 -8.53
CA PHE A 285 -6.43 17.34 -7.57
C PHE A 285 -4.96 17.20 -7.99
N GLU A 286 -4.51 16.01 -8.37
CA GLU A 286 -3.13 15.76 -8.83
C GLU A 286 -2.77 16.57 -10.07
N VAL A 287 -3.68 16.69 -11.04
CA VAL A 287 -3.47 17.49 -12.25
C VAL A 287 -3.33 18.96 -11.90
N LYS A 288 -4.21 19.48 -11.06
CA LYS A 288 -4.16 20.86 -10.58
C LYS A 288 -2.88 21.14 -9.78
N GLN A 289 -2.48 20.19 -8.91
CA GLN A 289 -1.25 20.31 -8.13
C GLN A 289 0.00 20.36 -9.02
N LYS A 290 0.07 19.51 -10.07
CA LYS A 290 1.16 19.56 -11.05
C LYS A 290 1.20 20.87 -11.83
N ASP A 291 0.04 21.38 -12.19
CA ASP A 291 -0.08 22.64 -12.91
C ASP A 291 0.34 23.84 -12.02
N LEU A 292 -0.09 23.83 -10.77
CA LEU A 292 0.35 24.77 -9.77
C LEU A 292 1.86 24.70 -9.53
N GLN A 293 2.44 23.50 -9.43
CA GLN A 293 3.89 23.34 -9.23
C GLN A 293 4.70 23.95 -10.39
N LYS A 294 4.19 23.89 -11.63
CA LYS A 294 4.83 24.57 -12.77
C LYS A 294 4.81 26.10 -12.58
N ALA A 295 3.67 26.66 -12.14
CA ALA A 295 3.57 28.08 -11.86
C ALA A 295 4.49 28.52 -10.70
N LEU A 296 4.59 27.70 -9.65
CA LEU A 296 5.53 27.94 -8.55
C LEU A 296 6.99 27.92 -8.99
N ASN A 297 7.36 26.98 -9.85
CA ASN A 297 8.73 26.90 -10.37
C ASN A 297 9.09 28.15 -11.17
N ILE A 298 8.13 28.70 -11.93
CA ILE A 298 8.32 29.98 -12.63
C ILE A 298 8.49 31.12 -11.62
N LEU A 299 7.63 31.23 -10.61
CA LEU A 299 7.74 32.26 -9.58
C LEU A 299 9.04 32.13 -8.77
N TYR A 300 9.44 30.93 -8.37
CA TYR A 300 10.66 30.72 -7.58
C TYR A 300 11.96 30.96 -8.40
N GLY A 301 11.88 30.91 -9.70
CA GLY A 301 12.97 31.28 -10.62
C GLY A 301 12.67 32.55 -11.39
N PHE A 302 11.88 33.50 -10.86
CA PHE A 302 11.38 34.67 -11.59
C PHE A 302 12.49 35.53 -12.22
N TYR A 303 13.66 35.58 -11.62
CA TYR A 303 14.83 36.30 -12.10
C TYR A 303 15.46 35.72 -13.40
N GLU A 304 15.03 34.54 -13.83
CA GLU A 304 15.43 33.88 -15.08
C GLU A 304 14.30 33.84 -16.12
N LYS A 305 13.17 34.50 -15.84
CA LYS A 305 11.95 34.43 -16.63
C LYS A 305 11.58 35.79 -17.21
N MET A 306 10.77 35.76 -18.25
CA MET A 306 10.18 37.00 -18.79
C MET A 306 9.06 37.49 -17.87
N GLU A 307 8.88 38.79 -17.81
CA GLU A 307 7.85 39.44 -16.98
C GLU A 307 6.45 38.85 -17.19
N GLU A 308 6.07 38.64 -18.47
CA GLU A 308 4.79 38.06 -18.84
C GLU A 308 4.61 36.62 -18.29
N GLU A 309 5.67 35.79 -18.33
CA GLU A 309 5.64 34.42 -17.78
C GLU A 309 5.42 34.45 -16.27
N VAL A 310 6.09 35.36 -15.57
CA VAL A 310 5.96 35.52 -14.12
C VAL A 310 4.56 36.02 -13.75
N PHE A 311 4.04 37.00 -14.49
CA PHE A 311 2.69 37.53 -14.30
C PHE A 311 1.62 36.45 -14.45
N GLU A 312 1.65 35.67 -15.54
CA GLU A 312 0.70 34.59 -15.76
C GLU A 312 0.84 33.48 -14.70
N ALA A 313 2.06 33.19 -14.23
CA ALA A 313 2.28 32.23 -13.15
C ALA A 313 1.64 32.72 -11.83
N ILE A 314 1.80 34.00 -11.47
CA ILE A 314 1.19 34.58 -10.25
C ILE A 314 -0.32 34.60 -10.35
N LYS A 315 -0.89 34.97 -11.51
CA LYS A 315 -2.32 34.92 -11.77
C LYS A 315 -2.91 33.53 -11.58
N LYS A 316 -2.19 32.51 -12.06
CA LYS A 316 -2.54 31.12 -11.87
C LYS A 316 -2.47 30.71 -10.39
N ILE A 317 -1.40 31.04 -9.69
CA ILE A 317 -1.24 30.83 -8.24
C ILE A 317 -2.40 31.49 -7.48
N SER A 318 -2.77 32.74 -7.82
CA SER A 318 -3.90 33.46 -7.22
C SER A 318 -5.21 32.70 -7.39
N THR A 319 -5.43 32.08 -8.55
CA THR A 319 -6.62 31.27 -8.81
C THR A 319 -6.70 30.06 -7.86
N TYR A 320 -5.60 29.31 -7.71
CA TYR A 320 -5.54 28.16 -6.81
C TYR A 320 -5.64 28.56 -5.31
N LEU A 321 -5.08 29.69 -4.92
CA LEU A 321 -5.22 30.20 -3.56
C LEU A 321 -6.68 30.55 -3.19
N LYS A 322 -7.51 30.89 -4.16
CA LYS A 322 -8.94 31.21 -3.96
C LYS A 322 -9.84 29.97 -3.91
N GLU A 323 -9.36 28.81 -4.40
CA GLU A 323 -10.13 27.56 -4.34
C GLU A 323 -10.29 27.07 -2.88
N LYS A 324 -11.37 26.30 -2.62
CA LYS A 324 -11.63 25.76 -1.26
C LYS A 324 -10.60 24.70 -0.85
N GLU A 325 -10.10 23.95 -1.82
CA GLU A 325 -9.12 22.89 -1.61
C GLU A 325 -7.73 23.47 -1.38
N ASP A 326 -6.96 22.83 -0.50
CA ASP A 326 -5.59 23.23 -0.22
C ASP A 326 -4.62 22.38 -1.06
N TYR A 327 -4.01 23.04 -2.04
CA TYR A 327 -3.03 22.39 -2.94
C TYR A 327 -1.60 22.50 -2.43
N PHE A 328 -1.38 23.27 -1.35
CA PHE A 328 -0.08 23.50 -0.75
C PHE A 328 0.00 22.95 0.67
N PRO A 329 1.14 22.35 1.06
CA PRO A 329 1.46 22.21 2.46
C PRO A 329 1.57 23.59 3.14
N LEU A 330 1.07 23.70 4.36
CA LEU A 330 1.03 24.97 5.11
C LEU A 330 2.40 25.64 5.23
N GLU A 331 3.44 24.83 5.41
CA GLU A 331 4.82 25.28 5.50
C GLU A 331 5.33 26.00 4.25
N GLN A 332 4.73 25.78 3.09
CA GLN A 332 5.13 26.45 1.86
C GLN A 332 4.58 27.86 1.71
N TYR A 333 3.59 28.26 2.51
CA TYR A 333 3.01 29.60 2.39
C TYR A 333 4.00 30.72 2.72
N SER A 334 4.92 30.51 3.66
CA SER A 334 5.99 31.44 3.97
C SER A 334 6.90 31.68 2.77
N LYS A 335 7.37 30.60 2.14
CA LYS A 335 8.19 30.68 0.93
C LYS A 335 7.44 31.35 -0.21
N LEU A 336 6.18 30.99 -0.43
CA LEU A 336 5.34 31.62 -1.43
C LEU A 336 5.20 33.13 -1.23
N ALA A 337 4.89 33.56 0.00
CA ALA A 337 4.77 34.98 0.33
C ALA A 337 6.07 35.75 0.09
N ASN A 338 7.19 35.12 0.46
CA ASN A 338 8.53 35.67 0.24
C ASN A 338 8.76 35.97 -1.26
N TYR A 339 8.55 34.99 -2.13
CA TYR A 339 8.78 35.17 -3.56
C TYR A 339 7.76 36.11 -4.23
N LEU A 340 6.50 36.16 -3.75
CA LEU A 340 5.51 37.11 -4.22
C LEU A 340 5.93 38.55 -3.89
N ILE A 341 6.42 38.82 -2.68
CA ILE A 341 6.92 40.14 -2.26
C ILE A 341 8.17 40.51 -3.05
N ALA A 342 9.09 39.56 -3.27
CA ALA A 342 10.29 39.80 -4.06
C ALA A 342 9.98 40.14 -5.53
N ALA A 343 9.00 39.45 -6.12
CA ALA A 343 8.58 39.67 -7.50
C ALA A 343 7.75 40.94 -7.69
N LYS A 344 7.15 41.53 -6.63
CA LYS A 344 6.23 42.68 -6.66
C LYS A 344 6.77 43.86 -7.46
N LYS A 345 8.05 44.16 -7.30
CA LYS A 345 8.71 45.32 -7.98
C LYS A 345 8.78 45.15 -9.51
N TYR A 346 8.67 43.94 -10.00
CA TYR A 346 8.89 43.59 -11.42
C TYR A 346 7.59 43.22 -12.14
N ILE A 347 6.44 43.53 -11.54
CA ILE A 347 5.11 43.22 -12.08
C ILE A 347 4.22 44.47 -11.89
N ASP A 348 3.57 44.89 -12.96
CA ASP A 348 2.74 46.08 -12.97
C ASP A 348 1.40 45.99 -12.21
N ASP A 349 1.07 44.80 -11.63
CA ASP A 349 -0.17 44.56 -10.90
C ASP A 349 0.09 44.25 -9.42
N GLU A 350 0.29 45.30 -8.62
CA GLU A 350 0.44 45.20 -7.17
C GLU A 350 -0.81 44.61 -6.48
N GLN A 351 -2.01 44.84 -7.02
CA GLN A 351 -3.26 44.35 -6.45
C GLN A 351 -3.33 42.81 -6.51
N LEU A 352 -2.78 42.22 -7.54
CA LEU A 352 -2.72 40.75 -7.67
C LEU A 352 -1.89 40.11 -6.55
N ILE A 353 -0.75 40.71 -6.22
CA ILE A 353 0.12 40.26 -5.12
C ILE A 353 -0.61 40.35 -3.77
N ASP A 354 -1.27 41.49 -3.53
CA ASP A 354 -2.03 41.70 -2.28
C ASP A 354 -3.23 40.74 -2.17
N GLN A 355 -3.89 40.40 -3.28
CA GLN A 355 -4.91 39.35 -3.29
C GLN A 355 -4.34 37.98 -2.93
N CYS A 356 -3.15 37.62 -3.42
CA CYS A 356 -2.45 36.39 -3.05
C CYS A 356 -2.15 36.39 -1.55
N LYS A 357 -1.58 37.47 -1.00
CA LYS A 357 -1.28 37.62 0.42
C LYS A 357 -2.54 37.46 1.29
N GLN A 358 -3.65 38.09 0.92
CA GLN A 358 -4.92 37.95 1.65
C GLN A 358 -5.46 36.50 1.57
N SER A 359 -5.29 35.84 0.46
CA SER A 359 -5.71 34.43 0.29
C SER A 359 -4.85 33.50 1.15
N ILE A 360 -3.54 33.71 1.22
CA ILE A 360 -2.63 33.00 2.12
C ILE A 360 -3.07 33.18 3.58
N LEU A 361 -3.31 34.39 4.03
CA LEU A 361 -3.77 34.65 5.39
C LEU A 361 -5.07 33.90 5.71
N LYS A 362 -6.04 33.90 4.79
CA LYS A 362 -7.30 33.14 4.97
C LYS A 362 -7.09 31.63 5.06
N LYS A 363 -6.12 31.08 4.33
CA LYS A 363 -5.80 29.65 4.38
C LYS A 363 -5.11 29.28 5.69
N VAL A 364 -4.11 30.07 6.09
CA VAL A 364 -3.38 29.88 7.36
C VAL A 364 -4.33 29.98 8.56
N GLN A 365 -5.30 30.94 8.55
CA GLN A 365 -6.29 31.10 9.61
C GLN A 365 -7.20 29.90 9.84
N LYS A 366 -7.50 29.13 8.78
CA LYS A 366 -8.39 27.95 8.87
C LYS A 366 -7.70 26.71 9.39
N SER A 367 -6.40 26.75 9.54
CA SER A 367 -5.57 25.59 9.84
C SER A 367 -5.13 25.62 11.31
N VAL A 368 -5.20 24.47 11.97
CA VAL A 368 -4.60 24.29 13.29
C VAL A 368 -3.10 24.13 13.08
N LEU A 369 -2.31 25.06 13.58
CA LEU A 369 -0.85 25.04 13.44
C LEU A 369 -0.23 24.35 14.66
N GLY A 370 0.46 23.24 14.45
CA GLY A 370 1.42 22.69 15.40
C GLY A 370 2.75 23.47 15.32
N ASP A 371 3.61 23.33 16.34
CA ASP A 371 4.89 24.05 16.43
C ASP A 371 5.80 23.81 15.25
N ASP A 372 5.82 22.58 14.76
CA ASP A 372 6.61 22.17 13.59
C ASP A 372 6.22 23.01 12.36
N ILE A 373 4.94 23.30 12.21
CA ILE A 373 4.41 24.12 11.11
C ILE A 373 4.71 25.59 11.36
N ILE A 374 4.59 26.07 12.61
CA ILE A 374 4.96 27.44 12.99
C ILE A 374 6.45 27.68 12.72
N HIS A 375 7.33 26.76 13.13
CA HIS A 375 8.76 26.86 12.83
C HIS A 375 9.02 26.91 11.31
N LYS A 376 8.38 26.06 10.54
CA LYS A 376 8.50 26.03 9.06
C LYS A 376 7.91 27.29 8.42
N LEU A 377 6.80 27.84 8.95
CA LEU A 377 6.25 29.13 8.50
C LEU A 377 7.15 30.32 8.84
N THR A 378 8.00 30.20 9.83
CA THR A 378 8.95 31.25 10.24
C THR A 378 10.30 31.15 9.54
N TYR A 379 10.64 29.95 9.06
CA TYR A 379 11.86 29.71 8.29
C TYR A 379 11.64 30.12 6.84
N HIS A 380 12.51 30.97 6.31
CA HIS A 380 12.49 31.32 4.90
C HIS A 380 13.86 31.02 4.28
N ASP A 381 13.86 30.44 3.10
CA ASP A 381 15.02 30.44 2.23
C ASP A 381 15.19 31.87 1.71
N GLY A 382 16.16 32.60 2.26
CA GLY A 382 16.40 33.99 1.88
C GLY A 382 16.72 34.10 0.41
N ILE A 383 16.08 35.09 -0.26
CA ILE A 383 16.54 35.52 -1.58
C ILE A 383 17.59 36.60 -1.32
N GLU A 384 18.81 36.42 -1.82
CA GLU A 384 19.91 37.39 -1.65
C GLU A 384 19.62 38.78 -2.24
N LEU A 385 18.58 38.92 -3.06
CA LEU A 385 18.20 40.13 -3.77
C LEU A 385 17.23 41.04 -3.02
N TRP A 386 16.98 40.83 -1.73
CA TRP A 386 15.98 41.59 -0.97
C TRP A 386 16.48 42.98 -0.58
N THR A 387 15.65 44.00 -0.91
CA THR A 387 15.80 45.34 -0.36
C THR A 387 15.30 45.39 1.10
N ASP A 388 15.74 46.39 1.86
CA ASP A 388 15.31 46.56 3.26
C ASP A 388 13.78 46.76 3.36
N GLU A 389 13.18 47.37 2.34
CA GLU A 389 11.73 47.59 2.25
C GLU A 389 10.98 46.26 2.07
N GLN A 390 11.46 45.38 1.20
CA GLN A 390 10.88 44.05 0.99
C GLN A 390 11.04 43.15 2.23
N LYS A 391 12.17 43.24 2.92
CA LYS A 391 12.39 42.53 4.20
C LYS A 391 11.40 42.98 5.26
N LYS A 392 11.14 44.31 5.34
CA LYS A 392 10.17 44.89 6.27
C LYS A 392 8.75 44.41 5.93
N GLU A 393 8.34 44.48 4.67
CA GLU A 393 7.01 44.03 4.21
C GLU A 393 6.82 42.52 4.51
N TYR A 394 7.83 41.72 4.28
CA TYR A 394 7.74 40.28 4.57
C TYR A 394 7.63 40.00 6.07
N ASN A 395 8.41 40.69 6.90
CA ASN A 395 8.35 40.49 8.35
C ASN A 395 6.98 40.93 8.93
N GLU A 396 6.43 42.01 8.45
CA GLU A 396 5.08 42.46 8.81
C GLU A 396 4.01 41.44 8.39
N PHE A 397 4.14 40.87 7.20
CA PHE A 397 3.24 39.82 6.72
C PHE A 397 3.36 38.51 7.51
N LYS A 398 4.58 38.13 7.86
CA LYS A 398 4.87 36.97 8.71
C LYS A 398 4.23 37.11 10.10
N GLU A 399 4.36 38.28 10.72
CA GLU A 399 3.69 38.60 12.00
C GLU A 399 2.15 38.49 11.86
N GLN A 400 1.58 38.95 10.76
CA GLN A 400 0.15 38.78 10.50
C GLN A 400 -0.28 37.34 10.37
N MET A 401 0.52 36.47 9.72
CA MET A 401 0.26 35.03 9.66
C MET A 401 0.26 34.39 11.06
N LEU A 402 1.25 34.77 11.90
CA LEU A 402 1.42 34.22 13.25
C LEU A 402 0.40 34.78 14.26
N THR A 403 0.06 36.06 14.17
CA THR A 403 -0.85 36.70 15.14
C THR A 403 -2.27 36.15 15.03
N ARG A 404 -2.71 35.79 13.83
CA ARG A 404 -4.04 35.26 13.60
C ARG A 404 -4.20 33.78 14.04
N THR A 405 -3.10 33.04 14.14
CA THR A 405 -3.10 31.66 14.65
C THR A 405 -3.16 31.56 16.17
N LYS A 406 -2.82 32.65 16.88
CA LYS A 406 -2.85 32.71 18.36
C LYS A 406 -4.25 32.83 18.96
N VAL A 407 -5.27 33.17 18.18
CA VAL A 407 -6.61 33.54 18.72
C VAL A 407 -7.50 32.31 18.99
N ASP A 408 -7.24 31.13 18.37
CA ASP A 408 -8.13 29.95 18.49
C ASP A 408 -7.56 28.79 19.30
N SER A 409 -6.44 28.97 20.00
CA SER A 409 -5.75 27.85 20.69
C SER A 409 -5.52 28.02 22.19
N VAL A 410 -6.38 28.77 22.89
CA VAL A 410 -6.37 28.70 24.36
C VAL A 410 -6.93 27.33 24.75
N VAL A 411 -6.05 26.39 25.03
CA VAL A 411 -6.42 25.15 25.71
C VAL A 411 -6.61 25.55 27.16
N VAL A 412 -7.85 25.78 27.56
CA VAL A 412 -8.17 26.00 28.97
C VAL A 412 -7.88 24.70 29.71
N LEU A 413 -6.84 24.71 30.54
CA LEU A 413 -6.59 23.61 31.47
C LEU A 413 -7.67 23.70 32.57
N GLU A 414 -8.50 22.65 32.67
CA GLU A 414 -9.59 22.56 33.64
C GLU A 414 -9.01 22.52 35.07
N GLN A 415 -9.78 22.99 36.06
CA GLN A 415 -9.43 22.85 37.46
C GLN A 415 -9.33 21.36 37.83
N ILE A 416 -8.33 21.01 38.62
CA ILE A 416 -8.05 19.63 39.01
C ILE A 416 -8.68 19.38 40.39
N GLU A 417 -9.79 18.68 40.41
CA GLU A 417 -10.53 18.36 41.64
C GLU A 417 -10.50 16.87 41.99
N SER A 418 -10.24 15.99 41.02
CA SER A 418 -10.30 14.53 41.18
C SER A 418 -9.17 13.79 40.45
N VAL A 419 -9.01 12.49 40.77
CA VAL A 419 -8.08 11.59 40.07
C VAL A 419 -8.41 11.46 38.59
N ASP A 420 -9.72 11.50 38.24
CA ASP A 420 -10.17 11.42 36.83
C ASP A 420 -9.72 12.66 36.03
N ASP A 421 -9.62 13.83 36.67
CA ASP A 421 -9.13 15.05 36.01
C ASP A 421 -7.63 14.97 35.71
N ILE A 422 -6.84 14.34 36.58
CA ILE A 422 -5.41 14.05 36.31
C ILE A 422 -5.27 13.05 35.16
N GLN A 423 -6.15 12.05 35.08
CA GLN A 423 -6.15 11.12 33.95
C GLN A 423 -6.46 11.84 32.63
N LYS A 424 -7.53 12.66 32.58
CA LYS A 424 -7.88 13.48 31.42
C LYS A 424 -6.74 14.45 31.06
N LEU A 425 -6.13 15.09 32.06
CA LEU A 425 -5.01 15.99 31.85
C LEU A 425 -3.85 15.26 31.15
N SER A 426 -3.41 14.10 31.66
CA SER A 426 -2.31 13.34 31.07
C SER A 426 -2.58 12.91 29.61
N GLU A 427 -3.84 12.54 29.30
CA GLU A 427 -4.28 12.22 27.94
C GLU A 427 -4.32 13.46 27.04
N ASN A 428 -4.78 14.59 27.55
CA ASN A 428 -4.87 15.86 26.83
C ASN A 428 -3.48 16.45 26.54
N ILE A 429 -2.54 16.35 27.48
CA ILE A 429 -1.15 16.76 27.26
C ILE A 429 -0.57 16.02 26.04
N TYR A 430 -0.71 14.70 26.00
CA TYR A 430 -0.19 13.89 24.91
C TYR A 430 -0.84 14.25 23.55
N LYS A 431 -2.17 14.44 23.53
CA LYS A 431 -2.91 14.78 22.32
C LYS A 431 -2.66 16.20 21.80
N ASN A 432 -2.35 17.13 22.69
CA ASN A 432 -2.24 18.56 22.37
C ASN A 432 -0.82 19.11 22.63
N ARG A 433 0.20 18.25 22.69
CA ARG A 433 1.58 18.61 22.95
C ARG A 433 2.05 19.81 22.10
N ASP A 434 1.84 19.72 20.80
CA ASP A 434 2.27 20.75 19.84
C ASP A 434 1.56 22.10 20.04
N LYS A 435 0.35 22.11 20.59
CA LYS A 435 -0.38 23.34 20.92
C LYS A 435 0.22 24.02 22.14
N TYR A 436 0.62 23.26 23.18
CA TYR A 436 1.23 23.82 24.39
C TYR A 436 2.58 24.46 24.07
N ILE A 437 3.40 23.79 23.26
CA ILE A 437 4.70 24.32 22.83
C ILE A 437 4.50 25.58 21.97
N GLY A 438 3.50 25.57 21.06
CA GLY A 438 3.19 26.72 20.21
C GLY A 438 2.66 27.94 20.96
N ASN A 439 1.92 27.72 22.04
CA ASN A 439 1.47 28.80 22.91
C ASN A 439 2.57 29.38 23.81
N ARG A 440 3.74 28.73 23.88
CA ARG A 440 4.86 29.07 24.76
C ARG A 440 4.51 29.09 26.25
N LYS A 441 3.42 28.42 26.63
CA LYS A 441 2.89 28.33 27.99
C LYS A 441 2.23 26.98 28.18
N PHE A 442 2.63 26.28 29.22
CA PHE A 442 2.01 25.06 29.68
C PHE A 442 1.89 25.03 31.21
N ALA A 443 3.03 24.96 31.93
CA ALA A 443 3.03 24.84 33.39
C ALA A 443 2.48 26.11 34.06
N SER A 444 2.65 27.28 33.45
CA SER A 444 2.10 28.55 33.93
C SER A 444 0.56 28.62 33.90
N GLU A 445 -0.08 27.77 33.08
CA GLU A 445 -1.54 27.67 32.98
C GLU A 445 -2.12 26.47 33.74
N LEU A 446 -1.24 25.62 34.33
CA LEU A 446 -1.64 24.42 35.06
C LEU A 446 -2.17 24.75 36.45
N ASP A 447 -3.29 24.13 36.87
CA ASP A 447 -3.74 24.16 38.28
C ASP A 447 -2.83 23.32 39.18
N ILE A 448 -1.65 23.90 39.53
CA ILE A 448 -0.63 23.22 40.33
C ILE A 448 -1.15 22.91 41.75
N ALA A 449 -1.98 23.79 42.33
CA ALA A 449 -2.53 23.59 43.66
C ALA A 449 -3.52 22.40 43.70
N GLY A 450 -4.39 22.33 42.69
CA GLY A 450 -5.30 21.19 42.52
C GLY A 450 -4.52 19.89 42.25
N LEU A 451 -3.51 19.95 41.39
CA LEU A 451 -2.65 18.80 41.08
C LEU A 451 -1.96 18.24 42.32
N LEU A 452 -1.31 19.10 43.11
CA LEU A 452 -0.61 18.70 44.34
C LEU A 452 -1.56 18.15 45.42
N ARG A 453 -2.80 18.64 45.44
CA ARG A 453 -3.82 18.14 46.37
C ARG A 453 -4.25 16.71 46.03
N VAL A 454 -4.40 16.38 44.73
CA VAL A 454 -4.94 15.12 44.24
C VAL A 454 -3.85 14.05 44.00
N LEU A 455 -2.61 14.44 43.76
CA LEU A 455 -1.49 13.51 43.49
C LEU A 455 -1.35 12.40 44.56
N PRO A 456 -1.50 12.65 45.90
CA PRO A 456 -1.45 11.61 46.91
C PRO A 456 -2.49 10.50 46.75
N GLU A 457 -3.61 10.79 46.10
CA GLU A 457 -4.72 9.84 45.88
C GLU A 457 -4.50 8.99 44.63
N CYS A 458 -3.64 9.43 43.70
CA CYS A 458 -3.39 8.78 42.43
C CYS A 458 -2.73 7.41 42.56
N HIS A 459 -3.06 6.49 41.66
CA HIS A 459 -2.32 5.24 41.50
C HIS A 459 -0.91 5.54 40.93
N PRO A 460 0.15 4.79 41.33
CA PRO A 460 1.53 5.01 40.86
C PRO A 460 1.64 5.08 39.31
N SER A 461 0.91 4.26 38.58
CA SER A 461 0.90 4.26 37.12
C SER A 461 0.32 5.54 36.50
N LEU A 462 -0.59 6.22 37.20
CA LEU A 462 -1.13 7.50 36.74
C LEU A 462 -0.11 8.63 36.98
N ILE A 463 0.60 8.59 38.11
CA ILE A 463 1.69 9.53 38.38
C ILE A 463 2.79 9.38 37.34
N GLU A 464 3.16 8.14 36.98
CA GLU A 464 4.12 7.88 35.91
C GLU A 464 3.67 8.45 34.56
N ARG A 465 2.39 8.21 34.18
CA ARG A 465 1.83 8.70 32.93
C ARG A 465 1.84 10.23 32.87
N LEU A 466 1.39 10.88 33.94
CA LEU A 466 1.41 12.34 34.05
C LEU A 466 2.83 12.90 33.92
N ARG A 467 3.76 12.34 34.68
CA ARG A 467 5.19 12.68 34.64
C ARG A 467 5.74 12.56 33.22
N GLY A 468 5.49 11.41 32.56
CA GLY A 468 5.93 11.17 31.18
C GLY A 468 5.34 12.17 30.19
N SER A 469 4.04 12.49 30.30
CA SER A 469 3.38 13.48 29.45
C SER A 469 3.96 14.87 29.63
N ILE A 470 4.24 15.30 30.84
CA ILE A 470 4.87 16.60 31.13
C ILE A 470 6.30 16.62 30.57
N MET A 471 7.08 15.57 30.77
CA MET A 471 8.44 15.49 30.23
C MET A 471 8.48 15.61 28.70
N GLU A 472 7.50 15.03 28.01
CA GLU A 472 7.44 15.11 26.54
C GLU A 472 7.26 16.55 26.02
N ILE A 473 6.66 17.45 26.80
CA ILE A 473 6.56 18.89 26.43
C ILE A 473 7.96 19.52 26.45
N TYR A 474 8.79 19.20 27.46
CA TYR A 474 10.07 19.85 27.68
C TYR A 474 11.29 19.10 27.11
N ARG A 475 11.06 18.10 26.23
CA ARG A 475 12.13 17.21 25.70
C ARG A 475 13.03 17.85 24.64
N SER A 476 12.64 18.99 24.06
CA SER A 476 13.38 19.62 22.96
C SER A 476 14.67 20.31 23.45
N VAL A 477 15.74 20.24 22.64
CA VAL A 477 17.07 20.80 22.99
C VAL A 477 17.04 22.30 23.21
N ASN A 478 16.14 23.03 22.53
CA ASN A 478 16.02 24.51 22.61
C ASN A 478 14.78 24.94 23.39
N ILE A 479 14.36 24.16 24.38
CA ILE A 479 13.12 24.39 25.10
C ILE A 479 13.13 25.71 25.90
N GLY A 480 14.30 26.17 26.35
CA GLY A 480 14.48 27.42 27.05
C GLY A 480 14.02 28.63 26.22
N ASP A 481 14.19 28.61 24.90
CA ASP A 481 13.77 29.69 24.01
C ASP A 481 12.24 29.80 23.90
N PHE A 482 11.50 28.73 24.21
CA PHE A 482 10.06 28.65 23.99
C PHE A 482 9.23 28.69 25.28
N LEU A 483 9.68 28.02 26.36
CA LEU A 483 8.88 27.81 27.57
C LEU A 483 9.51 28.44 28.83
N MET A 484 10.32 29.48 28.69
CA MET A 484 10.95 30.18 29.81
C MET A 484 9.93 30.74 30.83
N GLU A 485 8.75 31.14 30.37
CA GLU A 485 7.66 31.65 31.23
C GLU A 485 7.10 30.58 32.17
N ASP A 486 7.29 29.30 31.88
CA ASP A 486 6.82 28.18 32.71
C ASP A 486 7.73 27.90 33.91
N LYS A 487 8.95 28.43 33.94
CA LYS A 487 9.95 28.12 34.97
C LYS A 487 9.45 28.38 36.39
N PRO A 488 8.79 29.50 36.74
CA PRO A 488 8.24 29.74 38.07
C PRO A 488 7.21 28.67 38.48
N ALA A 489 6.34 28.28 37.56
CA ALA A 489 5.31 27.29 37.80
C ALA A 489 5.89 25.87 38.01
N LEU A 490 6.91 25.50 37.24
CA LEU A 490 7.62 24.24 37.41
C LEU A 490 8.38 24.17 38.73
N ILE A 491 8.95 25.29 39.20
CA ILE A 491 9.55 25.40 40.53
C ILE A 491 8.50 25.15 41.62
N LEU A 492 7.34 25.78 41.50
CA LEU A 492 6.23 25.63 42.43
C LEU A 492 5.72 24.17 42.48
N LEU A 493 5.62 23.52 41.33
CA LEU A 493 5.25 22.10 41.25
C LEU A 493 6.31 21.21 41.89
N LYS A 494 7.60 21.45 41.62
CA LYS A 494 8.71 20.70 42.17
C LYS A 494 8.74 20.81 43.72
N ASP A 495 8.63 22.05 44.22
CA ASP A 495 8.68 22.31 45.69
C ASP A 495 7.46 21.68 46.37
N GLY A 496 6.28 21.73 45.77
CA GLY A 496 5.09 21.04 46.27
C GLY A 496 5.23 19.52 46.30
N ILE A 497 5.90 18.91 45.33
CA ILE A 497 6.20 17.47 45.36
C ILE A 497 7.21 17.14 46.46
N ASP A 498 8.23 17.99 46.70
CA ASP A 498 9.17 17.82 47.82
C ASP A 498 8.45 17.86 49.19
N ASP A 499 7.51 18.80 49.35
CA ASP A 499 6.68 18.87 50.54
C ASP A 499 5.83 17.63 50.75
N LEU A 500 5.26 17.04 49.69
CA LEU A 500 4.54 15.78 49.76
C LEU A 500 5.42 14.60 50.16
N LEU A 501 6.67 14.58 49.67
CA LEU A 501 7.65 13.53 50.01
C LEU A 501 8.11 13.62 51.48
N ARG A 502 8.30 14.82 52.02
CA ARG A 502 8.73 15.06 53.42
C ARG A 502 7.57 14.93 54.40
N GLY A 503 6.37 15.17 53.98
CA GLY A 503 5.20 15.38 54.82
C GLY A 503 4.52 14.13 55.36
N ASN A 504 5.10 12.93 55.30
CA ASN A 504 4.52 11.63 55.77
C ASN A 504 3.07 11.34 55.28
N ARG A 505 2.60 12.04 54.23
CA ARG A 505 1.25 11.87 53.67
C ARG A 505 1.18 10.67 52.72
N ILE A 506 2.32 10.13 52.30
CA ILE A 506 2.41 9.05 51.34
C ILE A 506 3.03 7.83 52.00
N ASN A 507 2.21 6.82 52.27
CA ASN A 507 2.66 5.57 52.91
C ASN A 507 3.11 4.50 51.90
N ASP A 508 2.67 4.59 50.65
CA ASP A 508 3.01 3.64 49.57
C ASP A 508 4.38 3.92 49.02
N LYS A 509 5.29 2.92 49.13
CA LYS A 509 6.71 3.04 48.75
C LYS A 509 6.87 3.23 47.21
N ILE A 510 6.01 2.61 46.39
CA ILE A 510 6.08 2.73 44.93
C ILE A 510 5.58 4.11 44.50
N LYS A 511 4.53 4.61 45.14
CA LYS A 511 4.04 5.97 44.94
C LYS A 511 5.11 7.00 45.31
N LYS A 512 5.81 6.79 46.43
CA LYS A 512 6.92 7.64 46.85
C LYS A 512 8.03 7.65 45.81
N LEU A 513 8.42 6.49 45.30
CA LEU A 513 9.42 6.35 44.23
C LEU A 513 9.04 7.09 42.96
N GLN A 514 7.74 7.01 42.51
CA GLN A 514 7.28 7.74 41.36
C GLN A 514 7.33 9.26 41.53
N LEU A 515 7.04 9.77 42.74
CA LEU A 515 7.16 11.19 43.06
C LEU A 515 8.62 11.65 43.17
N GLU A 516 9.52 10.82 43.66
CA GLU A 516 10.97 11.08 43.67
C GLU A 516 11.52 11.21 42.25
N TRP A 517 11.07 10.34 41.34
CA TRP A 517 11.42 10.44 39.92
C TRP A 517 10.80 11.67 39.27
N PHE A 518 9.59 12.03 39.63
CA PHE A 518 8.93 13.23 39.11
C PHE A 518 9.69 14.49 39.58
N PHE A 519 10.03 14.57 40.84
CA PHE A 519 10.86 15.64 41.41
C PHE A 519 12.18 15.81 40.63
N LYS A 520 12.91 14.72 40.43
CA LYS A 520 14.19 14.73 39.72
C LYS A 520 14.01 15.19 38.26
N ASN A 521 13.01 14.72 37.57
CA ASN A 521 12.74 15.15 36.19
C ASN A 521 12.37 16.64 36.10
N LEU A 522 11.67 17.19 37.09
CA LEU A 522 11.42 18.64 37.15
C LEU A 522 12.71 19.43 37.38
N GLU A 523 13.66 18.93 38.20
CA GLU A 523 14.97 19.55 38.35
C GLU A 523 15.73 19.61 37.01
N ASP A 524 15.75 18.50 36.27
CA ASP A 524 16.39 18.42 34.95
C ASP A 524 15.76 19.42 33.97
N ILE A 525 14.43 19.48 33.92
CA ILE A 525 13.68 20.44 33.07
C ILE A 525 14.00 21.88 33.46
N ILE A 526 13.92 22.23 34.75
CA ILE A 526 14.17 23.59 35.24
C ILE A 526 15.61 24.03 34.94
N SER A 527 16.58 23.10 35.04
CA SER A 527 17.98 23.38 34.67
C SER A 527 18.15 23.64 33.17
N GLY A 528 17.38 22.97 32.31
CA GLY A 528 17.39 23.15 30.87
C GLY A 528 16.70 24.45 30.39
N LEU A 529 15.91 25.11 31.26
CA LEU A 529 15.28 26.38 31.01
C LEU A 529 16.14 27.61 31.40
N ASN A 530 17.42 27.45 31.51
CA ASN A 530 18.36 28.53 31.88
C ASN A 530 18.96 29.20 30.65
#